data_af1dd5be61d59968ff58762f2ce8852d
#
_entry.id   af1dd5be61d59968ff58762f2ce8852d
#
_cell.length_a   1.000
_cell.length_b   1.000
_cell.length_c   1.000
_cell.angle_alpha   90.00
_cell.angle_beta   90.00
_cell.angle_gamma   90.00
#
_symmetry.space_group_name_H-M   'P 1'
#
loop_
_entity.id
_entity.type
_entity.pdbx_description
1 polymer ?
#
loop_
_entity_poly.entity_id
_entity_poly.type
_entity_poly.pdbx_seq_one_letter_code
_entity_poly.pdbx_strand_id
1 'polypeptide(L)'
;MIPIDRHLLFLINHEWTHPSLDRALGTLSCLDFWMPLLVLGAVVLVWRRGWVGIACVVVCGMGVLTNETLVAQPLKKWTARPRPYQSEEGIRRVDLAQGRPRLFSIVKPPAVEVVAAPDRRGAGRSFPSAHTLNAMTLGLVLARFLRQRLWWLLPPLMAWSRVYTGSHWPSDVLASLGMGFLLTQTVLWVAWRASRRGVPPFTHAAPFLAPGGARPSLT
;
A
#
# COMPACT_ATOMS: atom_id res chain seq x y z
N MET A 1 18.36 15.85 -6.33
CA MET A 1 18.15 14.50 -5.76
C MET A 1 18.92 14.43 -4.46
N ILE A 2 18.34 13.83 -3.41
CA ILE A 2 19.00 13.75 -2.10
C ILE A 2 20.05 12.62 -2.18
N PRO A 3 21.33 12.84 -1.87
CA PRO A 3 22.37 11.81 -2.00
C PRO A 3 22.06 10.51 -1.25
N ILE A 4 21.46 10.62 -0.07
CA ILE A 4 21.05 9.47 0.75
C ILE A 4 19.96 8.62 0.08
N ASP A 5 19.06 9.24 -0.69
CA ASP A 5 18.01 8.56 -1.44
C ASP A 5 18.60 7.59 -2.47
N ARG A 6 19.63 8.05 -3.18
CA ARG A 6 20.34 7.25 -4.19
C ARG A 6 21.11 6.10 -3.53
N HIS A 7 21.84 6.40 -2.45
CA HIS A 7 22.63 5.38 -1.73
C HIS A 7 21.73 4.24 -1.21
N LEU A 8 20.64 4.58 -0.52
CA LEU A 8 19.70 3.60 0.00
C LEU A 8 18.98 2.82 -1.11
N LEU A 9 18.67 3.47 -2.24
CA LEU A 9 18.09 2.80 -3.38
C LEU A 9 19.04 1.72 -3.92
N PHE A 10 20.33 2.07 -4.17
CA PHE A 10 21.31 1.12 -4.69
C PHE A 10 21.57 -0.03 -3.71
N LEU A 11 21.68 0.24 -2.42
CA LEU A 11 21.82 -0.78 -1.38
C LEU A 11 20.67 -1.80 -1.45
N ILE A 12 19.42 -1.34 -1.52
CA ILE A 12 18.24 -2.19 -1.52
C ILE A 12 18.02 -2.88 -2.88
N ASN A 13 18.23 -2.16 -3.99
CA ASN A 13 17.90 -2.62 -5.34
C ASN A 13 19.02 -3.46 -5.99
N HIS A 14 20.28 -3.33 -5.53
CA HIS A 14 21.43 -4.05 -6.08
C HIS A 14 22.07 -5.02 -5.11
N GLU A 15 22.39 -4.57 -3.88
CA GLU A 15 23.17 -5.41 -2.97
C GLU A 15 22.30 -6.44 -2.25
N TRP A 16 21.09 -6.04 -1.80
CA TRP A 16 20.17 -6.94 -1.11
C TRP A 16 19.26 -7.70 -2.06
N THR A 17 19.84 -8.31 -3.10
CA THR A 17 19.06 -9.00 -4.14
C THR A 17 19.17 -10.51 -4.06
N HIS A 18 18.04 -11.18 -4.27
CA HIS A 18 17.97 -12.62 -4.35
C HIS A 18 16.76 -13.06 -5.20
N PRO A 19 16.84 -14.12 -6.02
CA PRO A 19 15.72 -14.57 -6.85
C PRO A 19 14.41 -14.82 -6.08
N SER A 20 14.50 -15.29 -4.83
CA SER A 20 13.32 -15.47 -3.96
C SER A 20 12.70 -14.12 -3.54
N LEU A 21 13.54 -13.10 -3.29
CA LEU A 21 13.08 -11.73 -2.98
C LEU A 21 12.47 -11.08 -4.22
N ASP A 22 13.06 -11.27 -5.41
CA ASP A 22 12.49 -10.77 -6.67
C ASP A 22 11.05 -11.30 -6.85
N ARG A 23 10.84 -12.59 -6.60
CA ARG A 23 9.49 -13.19 -6.66
C ARG A 23 8.57 -12.66 -5.55
N ALA A 24 9.01 -12.67 -4.31
CA ALA A 24 8.19 -12.27 -3.16
C ALA A 24 7.81 -10.80 -3.22
N LEU A 25 8.79 -9.90 -3.43
CA LEU A 25 8.56 -8.46 -3.44
C LEU A 25 7.92 -7.99 -4.75
N GLY A 26 8.22 -8.62 -5.88
CA GLY A 26 7.50 -8.41 -7.15
C GLY A 26 6.03 -8.80 -7.03
N THR A 27 5.72 -9.94 -6.40
CA THR A 27 4.33 -10.36 -6.13
C THR A 27 3.63 -9.39 -5.18
N LEU A 28 4.29 -8.97 -4.10
CA LEU A 28 3.74 -7.99 -3.16
C LEU A 28 3.38 -6.67 -3.85
N SER A 29 4.21 -6.22 -4.80
CA SER A 29 3.98 -5.01 -5.59
C SER A 29 2.91 -5.11 -6.66
N CYS A 30 2.46 -6.32 -7.03
CA CYS A 30 1.51 -6.54 -8.12
C CYS A 30 0.07 -6.53 -7.63
N LEU A 31 -0.62 -5.39 -7.77
CA LEU A 31 -2.01 -5.25 -7.33
C LEU A 31 -2.95 -6.26 -8.01
N ASP A 32 -2.76 -6.50 -9.31
CA ASP A 32 -3.60 -7.43 -10.08
C ASP A 32 -3.56 -8.86 -9.54
N PHE A 33 -2.44 -9.26 -8.92
CA PHE A 33 -2.32 -10.53 -8.23
C PHE A 33 -3.19 -10.56 -6.96
N TRP A 34 -3.22 -9.46 -6.21
CA TRP A 34 -3.91 -9.38 -4.93
C TRP A 34 -5.40 -9.10 -5.05
N MET A 35 -5.87 -8.47 -6.14
CA MET A 35 -7.26 -8.06 -6.31
C MET A 35 -8.27 -9.18 -6.03
N PRO A 36 -8.17 -10.40 -6.64
CA PRO A 36 -9.13 -11.46 -6.35
C PRO A 36 -9.09 -11.94 -4.90
N LEU A 37 -7.89 -11.94 -4.28
CA LEU A 37 -7.73 -12.33 -2.88
C LEU A 37 -8.30 -11.27 -1.92
N LEU A 38 -8.14 -9.98 -2.24
CA LEU A 38 -8.73 -8.88 -1.48
C LEU A 38 -10.25 -8.90 -1.55
N VAL A 39 -10.83 -9.16 -2.74
CA VAL A 39 -12.27 -9.29 -2.91
C VAL A 39 -12.79 -10.48 -2.11
N LEU A 40 -12.16 -11.65 -2.22
CA LEU A 40 -12.53 -12.84 -1.46
C LEU A 40 -12.43 -12.57 0.06
N GLY A 41 -11.34 -11.95 0.51
CA GLY A 41 -11.15 -11.57 1.90
C GLY A 41 -12.22 -10.62 2.41
N ALA A 42 -12.62 -9.63 1.60
CA ALA A 42 -13.72 -8.72 1.93
C ALA A 42 -15.07 -9.46 2.06
N VAL A 43 -15.38 -10.34 1.12
CA VAL A 43 -16.62 -11.18 1.17
C VAL A 43 -16.62 -12.04 2.43
N VAL A 44 -15.53 -12.75 2.71
CA VAL A 44 -15.42 -13.60 3.92
C VAL A 44 -15.54 -12.77 5.19
N LEU A 45 -14.93 -11.58 5.22
CA LEU A 45 -15.00 -10.68 6.37
C LEU A 45 -16.43 -10.20 6.62
N VAL A 46 -17.14 -9.79 5.57
CA VAL A 46 -18.54 -9.38 5.65
C VAL A 46 -19.42 -10.56 6.09
N TRP A 47 -19.22 -11.72 5.51
CA TRP A 47 -19.99 -12.93 5.88
C TRP A 47 -19.80 -13.32 7.35
N ARG A 48 -18.55 -13.25 7.86
CA ARG A 48 -18.25 -13.66 9.24
C ARG A 48 -18.53 -12.58 10.30
N ARG A 49 -18.49 -11.31 9.94
CA ARG A 49 -18.57 -10.18 10.89
C ARG A 49 -19.79 -9.28 10.67
N GLY A 50 -20.64 -9.56 9.66
CA GLY A 50 -21.84 -8.79 9.35
C GLY A 50 -21.55 -7.30 9.22
N TRP A 51 -22.28 -6.47 9.93
CA TRP A 51 -22.15 -5.00 9.89
C TRP A 51 -20.76 -4.49 10.25
N VAL A 52 -20.04 -5.13 11.16
CA VAL A 52 -18.65 -4.79 11.50
C VAL A 52 -17.73 -5.06 10.31
N GLY A 53 -17.94 -6.17 9.60
CA GLY A 53 -17.22 -6.48 8.36
C GLY A 53 -17.49 -5.45 7.27
N ILE A 54 -18.76 -5.07 7.07
CA ILE A 54 -19.14 -4.00 6.13
C ILE A 54 -18.44 -2.68 6.51
N ALA A 55 -18.47 -2.28 7.78
CA ALA A 55 -17.80 -1.07 8.24
C ALA A 55 -16.29 -1.11 7.96
N CYS A 56 -15.63 -2.25 8.18
CA CYS A 56 -14.21 -2.43 7.88
C CYS A 56 -13.93 -2.21 6.39
N VAL A 57 -14.69 -2.88 5.51
CA VAL A 57 -14.54 -2.75 4.05
C VAL A 57 -14.81 -1.32 3.58
N VAL A 58 -15.85 -0.68 4.11
CA VAL A 58 -16.18 0.72 3.77
C VAL A 58 -15.06 1.67 4.21
N VAL A 59 -14.53 1.51 5.43
CA VAL A 59 -13.41 2.35 5.91
C VAL A 59 -12.16 2.14 5.06
N CYS A 60 -11.82 0.89 4.70
CA CYS A 60 -10.73 0.59 3.77
C CYS A 60 -10.95 1.27 2.41
N GLY A 61 -12.14 1.12 1.84
CA GLY A 61 -12.50 1.72 0.56
C GLY A 61 -12.44 3.24 0.56
N MET A 62 -12.99 3.88 1.60
CA MET A 62 -12.90 5.33 1.78
C MET A 62 -11.44 5.81 1.88
N GLY A 63 -10.61 5.10 2.65
CA GLY A 63 -9.20 5.44 2.78
C GLY A 63 -8.43 5.29 1.47
N VAL A 64 -8.61 4.18 0.75
CA VAL A 64 -8.00 3.97 -0.57
C VAL A 64 -8.46 5.03 -1.57
N LEU A 65 -9.76 5.31 -1.63
CA LEU A 65 -10.31 6.34 -2.51
C LEU A 65 -9.72 7.72 -2.20
N THR A 66 -9.67 8.11 -0.93
CA THR A 66 -9.04 9.36 -0.48
C THR A 66 -7.56 9.43 -0.87
N ASN A 67 -6.81 8.35 -0.62
CA ASN A 67 -5.40 8.26 -0.98
C ASN A 67 -5.17 8.47 -2.49
N GLU A 68 -5.99 7.82 -3.33
CA GLU A 68 -5.82 7.90 -4.78
C GLU A 68 -6.28 9.24 -5.34
N THR A 69 -7.50 9.69 -5.01
CA THR A 69 -8.13 10.83 -5.67
C THR A 69 -7.68 12.18 -5.10
N LEU A 70 -7.56 12.29 -3.78
CA LEU A 70 -7.26 13.56 -3.12
C LEU A 70 -5.77 13.78 -2.86
N VAL A 71 -4.96 12.72 -2.86
CA VAL A 71 -3.55 12.82 -2.51
C VAL A 71 -2.64 12.33 -3.64
N ALA A 72 -2.73 11.06 -4.04
CA ALA A 72 -1.76 10.49 -4.95
C ALA A 72 -1.84 11.15 -6.34
N GLN A 73 -3.02 11.25 -6.94
CA GLN A 73 -3.16 11.80 -8.30
C GLN A 73 -2.77 13.29 -8.38
N PRO A 74 -3.23 14.19 -7.48
CA PRO A 74 -2.82 15.59 -7.50
C PRO A 74 -1.33 15.77 -7.28
N LEU A 75 -0.75 15.11 -6.26
CA LEU A 75 0.66 15.26 -5.95
C LEU A 75 1.56 14.68 -7.04
N LYS A 76 1.20 13.56 -7.68
CA LYS A 76 1.94 13.01 -8.83
C LYS A 76 1.99 13.99 -10.01
N LYS A 77 0.88 14.70 -10.26
CA LYS A 77 0.83 15.72 -11.32
C LYS A 77 1.66 16.94 -10.96
N TRP A 78 1.58 17.37 -9.70
CA TRP A 78 2.28 18.56 -9.23
C TRP A 78 3.78 18.38 -9.13
N THR A 79 4.25 17.26 -8.55
CA THR A 79 5.69 17.02 -8.35
C THR A 79 6.39 16.56 -9.61
N ALA A 80 5.68 15.85 -10.50
CA ALA A 80 6.19 15.24 -11.73
C ALA A 80 7.54 14.52 -11.53
N ARG A 81 7.81 14.00 -10.32
CA ARG A 81 9.09 13.39 -9.94
C ARG A 81 9.32 12.11 -10.75
N PRO A 82 10.46 11.97 -11.44
CA PRO A 82 10.76 10.75 -12.19
C PRO A 82 10.99 9.57 -11.25
N ARG A 83 10.62 8.37 -11.70
CA ARG A 83 10.91 7.13 -10.97
C ARG A 83 12.38 6.77 -11.08
N PRO A 84 12.93 5.96 -10.12
CA PRO A 84 14.30 5.50 -10.20
C PRO A 84 14.67 4.92 -11.55
N TYR A 85 13.90 3.96 -12.06
CA TYR A 85 14.14 3.33 -13.36
C TYR A 85 14.01 4.26 -14.58
N GLN A 86 13.49 5.49 -14.40
CA GLN A 86 13.40 6.51 -15.46
C GLN A 86 14.57 7.50 -15.43
N SER A 87 15.30 7.59 -14.32
CA SER A 87 16.29 8.65 -14.09
C SER A 87 17.69 8.17 -13.81
N GLU A 88 17.86 6.91 -13.40
CA GLU A 88 19.16 6.34 -13.05
C GLU A 88 19.45 5.11 -13.92
N GLU A 89 20.68 5.03 -14.39
CA GLU A 89 21.22 3.86 -15.07
C GLU A 89 21.51 2.74 -14.06
N GLY A 90 21.42 1.51 -14.50
CA GLY A 90 21.72 0.34 -13.69
C GLY A 90 20.59 -0.09 -12.75
N ILE A 91 19.50 0.63 -12.63
CA ILE A 91 18.39 0.25 -11.74
C ILE A 91 17.72 -1.04 -12.22
N ARG A 92 17.55 -1.98 -11.32
CA ARG A 92 16.80 -3.22 -11.55
C ARG A 92 15.30 -2.93 -11.42
N ARG A 93 14.58 -3.07 -12.51
CA ARG A 93 13.12 -3.05 -12.52
C ARG A 93 12.62 -4.48 -12.39
N VAL A 94 11.93 -4.77 -11.29
CA VAL A 94 11.40 -6.12 -11.01
C VAL A 94 9.88 -6.08 -11.12
N ASP A 95 9.34 -6.82 -12.08
CA ASP A 95 7.91 -6.98 -12.29
C ASP A 95 7.52 -8.47 -12.18
N LEU A 96 6.30 -8.74 -11.70
CA LEU A 96 5.76 -10.10 -11.76
C LEU A 96 5.53 -10.50 -13.23
N ALA A 97 5.95 -11.72 -13.61
CA ALA A 97 5.78 -12.22 -14.95
C ALA A 97 4.33 -12.08 -15.45
N GLN A 98 4.18 -11.85 -16.75
CA GLN A 98 2.85 -11.77 -17.34
C GLN A 98 2.23 -13.17 -17.45
N GLY A 99 1.02 -13.33 -16.91
CA GLY A 99 0.22 -14.54 -16.95
C GLY A 99 -1.27 -14.22 -16.85
N ARG A 100 -2.11 -15.04 -17.44
CA ARG A 100 -3.57 -14.95 -17.30
C ARG A 100 -4.09 -16.33 -16.86
N PRO A 101 -4.86 -16.44 -15.74
CA PRO A 101 -5.06 -15.42 -14.70
C PRO A 101 -3.77 -15.00 -13.98
N ARG A 102 -3.73 -13.76 -13.46
CA ARG A 102 -2.55 -13.20 -12.78
C ARG A 102 -2.06 -14.00 -11.56
N LEU A 103 -2.95 -14.76 -10.90
CA LEU A 103 -2.60 -15.65 -9.77
C LEU A 103 -1.54 -16.70 -10.16
N PHE A 104 -1.55 -17.19 -11.40
CA PHE A 104 -0.55 -18.17 -11.87
C PHE A 104 0.79 -17.53 -12.24
N SER A 105 0.88 -16.21 -12.27
CA SER A 105 2.13 -15.52 -12.55
C SER A 105 3.21 -15.75 -11.49
N ILE A 106 2.82 -16.12 -10.25
CA ILE A 106 3.76 -16.43 -9.16
C ILE A 106 4.62 -17.68 -9.46
N VAL A 107 4.13 -18.60 -10.28
CA VAL A 107 4.86 -19.84 -10.66
C VAL A 107 5.96 -19.53 -11.66
N LYS A 108 5.82 -18.47 -12.46
CA LYS A 108 6.82 -18.05 -13.46
C LYS A 108 7.94 -17.24 -12.80
N PRO A 109 9.16 -17.27 -13.37
CA PRO A 109 10.21 -16.38 -12.89
C PRO A 109 9.79 -14.92 -13.07
N PRO A 110 10.13 -14.02 -12.12
CA PRO A 110 9.86 -12.60 -12.26
C PRO A 110 10.61 -12.02 -13.46
N ALA A 111 10.05 -11.01 -14.10
CA ALA A 111 10.73 -10.24 -15.13
C ALA A 111 11.65 -9.23 -14.43
N VAL A 112 12.95 -9.38 -14.62
CA VAL A 112 13.96 -8.45 -14.10
C VAL A 112 14.63 -7.80 -15.28
N GLU A 113 14.50 -6.48 -15.40
CA GLU A 113 15.12 -5.65 -16.42
C GLU A 113 16.09 -4.68 -15.74
N VAL A 114 17.33 -4.64 -16.23
CA VAL A 114 18.31 -3.64 -15.81
C VAL A 114 18.28 -2.48 -16.81
N VAL A 115 18.00 -1.29 -16.30
CA VAL A 115 17.89 -0.09 -17.13
C VAL A 115 19.27 0.32 -17.65
N ALA A 116 19.50 0.17 -18.95
CA ALA A 116 20.75 0.52 -19.60
C ALA A 116 20.91 2.03 -19.85
N ALA A 117 19.78 2.73 -20.10
CA ALA A 117 19.79 4.19 -20.27
C ALA A 117 18.50 4.79 -19.71
N PRO A 118 18.57 5.92 -18.97
CA PRO A 118 17.40 6.58 -18.43
C PRO A 118 16.46 7.07 -19.54
N ASP A 119 15.18 6.71 -19.49
CA ASP A 119 14.15 7.28 -20.35
C ASP A 119 13.37 8.37 -19.62
N ARG A 120 13.79 9.62 -19.81
CA ARG A 120 13.17 10.81 -19.17
C ARG A 120 11.95 11.33 -19.91
N ARG A 121 11.51 10.68 -21.01
CA ARG A 121 10.40 11.17 -21.85
C ARG A 121 9.03 11.00 -21.19
N GLY A 122 8.91 10.11 -20.22
CA GLY A 122 7.68 9.90 -19.46
C GLY A 122 7.49 10.95 -18.36
N ALA A 123 6.27 11.48 -18.20
CA ALA A 123 5.93 12.28 -17.03
C ALA A 123 6.18 11.47 -15.75
N GLY A 124 7.07 11.97 -14.89
CA GLY A 124 7.40 11.35 -13.62
C GLY A 124 6.16 11.24 -12.73
N ARG A 125 5.95 10.09 -12.12
CA ARG A 125 4.83 9.81 -11.18
C ARG A 125 5.32 9.02 -9.98
N SER A 126 6.54 9.33 -9.52
CA SER A 126 7.15 8.62 -8.40
C SER A 126 6.52 9.03 -7.07
N PHE A 127 6.33 10.33 -6.83
CA PHE A 127 5.82 10.82 -5.55
C PHE A 127 4.34 11.20 -5.60
N PRO A 128 3.55 10.80 -4.61
CA PRO A 128 3.83 9.80 -3.58
C PRO A 128 3.61 8.36 -4.08
N SER A 129 4.03 7.38 -3.27
CA SER A 129 3.76 5.97 -3.53
C SER A 129 2.34 5.59 -3.11
N ALA A 130 1.44 5.48 -4.08
CA ALA A 130 0.05 5.09 -3.83
C ALA A 130 -0.07 3.69 -3.18
N HIS A 131 0.77 2.73 -3.58
CA HIS A 131 0.80 1.40 -2.95
C HIS A 131 1.14 1.48 -1.47
N THR A 132 2.11 2.33 -1.09
CA THR A 132 2.49 2.51 0.32
C THR A 132 1.40 3.22 1.12
N LEU A 133 0.75 4.27 0.54
CA LEU A 133 -0.42 4.92 1.13
C LEU A 133 -1.54 3.90 1.41
N ASN A 134 -1.88 3.10 0.41
CA ASN A 134 -2.96 2.11 0.51
C ASN A 134 -2.63 0.97 1.47
N ALA A 135 -1.37 0.51 1.49
CA ALA A 135 -0.90 -0.48 2.44
C ALA A 135 -0.97 0.04 3.89
N MET A 136 -0.69 1.33 4.12
CA MET A 136 -0.84 1.96 5.43
C MET A 136 -2.31 1.96 5.86
N THR A 137 -3.22 2.32 4.96
CA THR A 137 -4.67 2.26 5.24
C THR A 137 -5.13 0.84 5.59
N LEU A 138 -4.80 -0.13 4.74
CA LEU A 138 -5.18 -1.53 4.97
C LEU A 138 -4.57 -2.07 6.26
N GLY A 139 -3.28 -1.85 6.49
CA GLY A 139 -2.58 -2.32 7.68
C GLY A 139 -3.20 -1.77 8.98
N LEU A 140 -3.42 -0.45 9.04
CA LEU A 140 -4.03 0.21 10.20
C LEU A 140 -5.47 -0.25 10.46
N VAL A 141 -6.30 -0.24 9.42
CA VAL A 141 -7.72 -0.60 9.56
C VAL A 141 -7.85 -2.08 9.94
N LEU A 142 -7.15 -2.98 9.24
CA LEU A 142 -7.19 -4.41 9.55
C LEU A 142 -6.63 -4.73 10.93
N ALA A 143 -5.51 -4.10 11.33
CA ALA A 143 -4.96 -4.26 12.68
C ALA A 143 -6.00 -3.89 13.76
N ARG A 144 -6.77 -2.84 13.51
CA ARG A 144 -7.78 -2.33 14.43
C ARG A 144 -9.04 -3.22 14.48
N PHE A 145 -9.60 -3.55 13.31
CA PHE A 145 -10.84 -4.33 13.22
C PHE A 145 -10.64 -5.81 13.53
N LEU A 146 -9.51 -6.40 13.16
CA LEU A 146 -9.19 -7.80 13.42
C LEU A 146 -8.45 -8.00 14.74
N ARG A 147 -8.03 -6.90 15.41
CA ARG A 147 -7.26 -6.90 16.67
C ARG A 147 -5.96 -7.70 16.60
N GLN A 148 -5.32 -7.72 15.42
CA GLN A 148 -4.07 -8.42 15.17
C GLN A 148 -2.97 -7.43 14.79
N ARG A 149 -1.92 -7.37 15.59
CA ARG A 149 -0.79 -6.45 15.37
C ARG A 149 0.04 -6.81 14.14
N LEU A 150 -0.06 -8.04 13.63
CA LEU A 150 0.66 -8.50 12.45
C LEU A 150 0.41 -7.61 11.22
N TRP A 151 -0.77 -7.02 11.10
CA TRP A 151 -1.11 -6.12 10.00
C TRP A 151 -0.25 -4.84 9.94
N TRP A 152 0.43 -4.48 11.03
CA TRP A 152 1.40 -3.39 11.04
C TRP A 152 2.66 -3.68 10.21
N LEU A 153 2.92 -4.92 9.84
CA LEU A 153 4.03 -5.29 8.96
C LEU A 153 3.73 -4.97 7.48
N LEU A 154 2.46 -4.86 7.10
CA LEU A 154 2.08 -4.62 5.71
C LEU A 154 2.63 -3.29 5.14
N PRO A 155 2.51 -2.13 5.81
CA PRO A 155 3.04 -0.87 5.29
C PRO A 155 4.56 -0.87 5.06
N PRO A 156 5.42 -1.26 6.01
CA PRO A 156 6.87 -1.25 5.79
C PRO A 156 7.30 -2.31 4.76
N LEU A 157 6.65 -3.47 4.70
CA LEU A 157 6.94 -4.46 3.66
C LEU A 157 6.58 -3.94 2.26
N MET A 158 5.43 -3.26 2.13
CA MET A 158 5.07 -2.62 0.87
C MET A 158 6.06 -1.51 0.51
N ALA A 159 6.43 -0.65 1.45
CA ALA A 159 7.42 0.40 1.22
C ALA A 159 8.75 -0.17 0.72
N TRP A 160 9.25 -1.22 1.39
CA TRP A 160 10.46 -1.92 0.96
C TRP A 160 10.33 -2.51 -0.44
N SER A 161 9.23 -3.20 -0.71
CA SER A 161 8.93 -3.76 -2.04
C SER A 161 8.98 -2.69 -3.14
N ARG A 162 8.47 -1.47 -2.90
CA ARG A 162 8.47 -0.39 -3.90
C ARG A 162 9.85 0.17 -4.21
N VAL A 163 10.74 0.22 -3.22
CA VAL A 163 12.16 0.58 -3.41
C VAL A 163 12.92 -0.55 -4.09
N TYR A 164 12.74 -1.78 -3.62
CA TYR A 164 13.38 -2.98 -4.16
C TYR A 164 13.08 -3.19 -5.65
N THR A 165 11.83 -2.98 -6.06
CA THR A 165 11.42 -3.09 -7.48
C THR A 165 11.83 -1.92 -8.35
N GLY A 166 12.60 -0.94 -7.83
CA GLY A 166 13.06 0.25 -8.56
C GLY A 166 11.94 1.23 -8.91
N SER A 167 10.75 1.07 -8.34
CA SER A 167 9.55 1.83 -8.70
C SER A 167 9.44 3.19 -8.01
N HIS A 168 9.99 3.32 -6.81
CA HIS A 168 9.92 4.52 -5.97
C HIS A 168 11.24 4.77 -5.24
N TRP A 169 11.50 6.04 -4.95
CA TRP A 169 12.62 6.45 -4.11
C TRP A 169 12.34 6.14 -2.64
N PRO A 170 13.38 5.87 -1.81
CA PRO A 170 13.21 5.72 -0.36
C PRO A 170 12.44 6.87 0.30
N SER A 171 12.72 8.12 -0.06
CA SER A 171 11.99 9.29 0.45
C SER A 171 10.51 9.31 0.04
N ASP A 172 10.16 8.80 -1.17
CA ASP A 172 8.76 8.72 -1.59
C ASP A 172 7.95 7.81 -0.68
N VAL A 173 8.50 6.63 -0.37
CA VAL A 173 7.79 5.64 0.46
C VAL A 173 7.74 6.06 1.92
N LEU A 174 8.81 6.67 2.46
CA LEU A 174 8.82 7.19 3.83
C LEU A 174 7.78 8.30 4.03
N ALA A 175 7.74 9.28 3.12
CA ALA A 175 6.72 10.33 3.16
C ALA A 175 5.30 9.74 3.00
N SER A 176 5.14 8.72 2.13
CA SER A 176 3.86 8.05 1.94
C SER A 176 3.39 7.28 3.17
N LEU A 177 4.31 6.69 3.96
CA LEU A 177 3.97 6.07 5.24
C LEU A 177 3.38 7.10 6.21
N GLY A 178 4.04 8.27 6.37
CA GLY A 178 3.55 9.35 7.23
C GLY A 178 2.21 9.92 6.78
N MET A 179 2.08 10.26 5.48
CA MET A 179 0.84 10.76 4.91
C MET A 179 -0.29 9.74 5.03
N GLY A 180 -0.04 8.49 4.68
CA GLY A 180 -1.03 7.40 4.77
C GLY A 180 -1.51 7.18 6.21
N PHE A 181 -0.61 7.29 7.19
CA PHE A 181 -0.98 7.22 8.60
C PHE A 181 -1.96 8.35 8.97
N LEU A 182 -1.62 9.60 8.68
CA LEU A 182 -2.46 10.76 9.01
C LEU A 182 -3.83 10.70 8.31
N LEU A 183 -3.83 10.38 7.02
CA LEU A 183 -5.07 10.25 6.24
C LEU A 183 -5.96 9.13 6.78
N THR A 184 -5.38 7.98 7.12
CA THR A 184 -6.15 6.86 7.69
C THR A 184 -6.74 7.22 9.04
N GLN A 185 -5.99 7.93 9.90
CA GLN A 185 -6.52 8.40 11.17
C GLN A 185 -7.69 9.38 10.95
N THR A 186 -7.62 10.25 9.95
CA THR A 186 -8.72 11.15 9.58
C THR A 186 -9.95 10.37 9.13
N VAL A 187 -9.80 9.37 8.25
CA VAL A 187 -10.91 8.51 7.79
C VAL A 187 -11.53 7.76 8.97
N LEU A 188 -10.72 7.18 9.86
CA LEU A 188 -11.19 6.50 11.06
C LEU A 188 -11.95 7.46 11.99
N TRP A 189 -11.48 8.69 12.15
CA TRP A 189 -12.15 9.72 12.94
C TRP A 189 -13.51 10.12 12.33
N VAL A 190 -13.58 10.31 11.01
CA VAL A 190 -14.84 10.58 10.30
C VAL A 190 -15.83 9.44 10.49
N ALA A 191 -15.39 8.19 10.31
CA ALA A 191 -16.23 7.01 10.53
C ALA A 191 -16.70 6.90 11.99
N TRP A 192 -15.84 7.22 12.95
CA TRP A 192 -16.22 7.29 14.37
C TRP A 192 -17.26 8.38 14.62
N ARG A 193 -17.10 9.58 14.06
CA ARG A 193 -18.12 10.64 14.15
C ARG A 193 -19.46 10.20 13.55
N ALA A 194 -19.44 9.50 12.42
CA ALA A 194 -20.64 8.94 11.81
C ALA A 194 -21.31 7.90 12.72
N SER A 195 -20.51 7.04 13.39
CA SER A 195 -21.04 6.07 14.35
C SER A 195 -21.77 6.72 15.52
N ARG A 196 -21.26 7.86 16.01
CA ARG A 196 -21.89 8.65 17.09
C ARG A 196 -23.19 9.30 16.67
N ARG A 197 -23.44 9.45 15.37
CA ARG A 197 -24.68 10.00 14.80
C ARG A 197 -25.68 8.92 14.38
N GLY A 198 -25.41 7.67 14.71
CA GLY A 198 -26.31 6.56 14.38
C GLY A 198 -26.22 6.07 12.94
N VAL A 199 -25.18 6.43 12.18
CA VAL A 199 -25.07 6.06 10.76
C VAL A 199 -24.59 4.60 10.61
N PRO A 200 -25.42 3.69 10.06
CA PRO A 200 -24.95 2.35 9.70
C PRO A 200 -23.91 2.43 8.53
N PRO A 201 -22.96 1.51 8.45
CA PRO A 201 -22.67 0.38 9.35
C PRO A 201 -21.80 0.76 10.55
N PHE A 202 -21.43 2.04 10.70
CA PHE A 202 -20.40 2.48 11.66
C PHE A 202 -20.86 2.37 13.11
N THR A 203 -22.17 2.45 13.40
CA THR A 203 -22.73 2.25 14.75
C THR A 203 -22.31 0.92 15.35
N HIS A 204 -22.37 -0.15 14.55
CA HIS A 204 -21.99 -1.51 14.98
C HIS A 204 -20.48 -1.66 15.14
N ALA A 205 -19.70 -0.78 14.55
CA ALA A 205 -18.24 -0.79 14.58
C ALA A 205 -17.65 0.27 15.53
N ALA A 206 -18.47 1.01 16.28
CA ALA A 206 -18.03 2.08 17.18
C ALA A 206 -16.84 1.71 18.09
N PRO A 207 -16.78 0.51 18.73
CA PRO A 207 -15.65 0.11 19.55
C PRO A 207 -14.31 -0.02 18.79
N PHE A 208 -14.37 -0.27 17.48
CA PHE A 208 -13.20 -0.39 16.61
C PHE A 208 -12.78 0.97 16.04
N LEU A 209 -13.66 1.96 16.04
CA LEU A 209 -13.45 3.28 15.46
C LEU A 209 -13.00 4.32 16.51
N ALA A 210 -13.29 4.12 17.79
CA ALA A 210 -12.99 5.06 18.86
C ALA A 210 -11.50 5.44 18.92
N PRO A 211 -11.14 6.73 19.08
CA PRO A 211 -9.78 7.14 19.35
C PRO A 211 -9.21 6.43 20.59
N GLY A 212 -7.99 5.89 20.48
CA GLY A 212 -7.37 5.16 21.59
C GLY A 212 -7.77 3.70 21.74
N GLY A 213 -8.68 3.17 20.92
CA GLY A 213 -9.01 1.75 20.89
C GLY A 213 -9.56 1.23 22.22
N ALA A 214 -10.63 1.87 22.73
CA ALA A 214 -11.31 1.38 23.94
C ALA A 214 -11.60 -0.12 23.80
N ARG A 215 -11.07 -0.94 24.68
CA ARG A 215 -11.43 -2.36 24.77
C ARG A 215 -12.90 -2.39 25.17
N PRO A 216 -13.82 -2.99 24.38
CA PRO A 216 -15.12 -3.29 24.94
C PRO A 216 -14.89 -4.23 26.12
N SER A 217 -15.44 -3.89 27.27
CA SER A 217 -15.57 -4.82 28.38
C SER A 217 -16.25 -6.07 27.85
N LEU A 218 -15.58 -7.22 27.95
CA LEU A 218 -16.21 -8.52 27.74
C LEU A 218 -17.19 -8.70 28.91
N THR A 219 -18.44 -8.31 28.71
CA THR A 219 -19.59 -8.78 29.50
C THR A 219 -20.31 -9.83 28.67
#